data_215d4ad747e057cd17146a5d318cd679
#
_entry.id   215d4ad747e057cd17146a5d318cd679
#
_cell.length_a   1.000
_cell.length_b   1.000
_cell.length_c   1.000
_cell.angle_alpha   90.00
_cell.angle_beta   90.00
_cell.angle_gamma   90.00
#
_symmetry.space_group_name_H-M   'P 1'
#
loop_
_entity.id
_entity.type
_entity.pdbx_description
1 polymer ?
#
loop_
_entity_poly.entity_id
_entity_poly.type
_entity_poly.pdbx_seq_one_letter_code
_entity_poly.pdbx_strand_id
1 'polypeptide(L)'
;MTETPYQPVIQVILLKNQEYLIAQIEEREESPECLLTNPYRITDLTYWEHSNVDHKNVHDPNALFIGESEEKELDKDGNEVTIIQSDYIVLQKFPKYTNQTQIYMRADDILTICDPTYSVLEYYQKTVG
;
A
#
# COMPACT_ATOMS: atom_id res chain seq x y z
N MET A 1 -8.32 34.10 19.61
CA MET A 1 -7.41 33.10 19.04
C MET A 1 -8.21 31.92 18.53
N THR A 2 -8.29 31.77 17.21
CA THR A 2 -9.02 30.70 16.61
C THR A 2 -8.15 29.46 16.58
N GLU A 3 -8.56 28.40 17.27
CA GLU A 3 -7.89 27.13 17.17
C GLU A 3 -8.09 26.57 15.76
N THR A 4 -7.00 26.14 15.15
CA THR A 4 -7.10 25.41 13.88
C THR A 4 -7.77 24.07 14.18
N PRO A 5 -8.90 23.75 13.51
CA PRO A 5 -9.51 22.45 13.75
C PRO A 5 -8.50 21.35 13.45
N TYR A 6 -8.44 20.39 14.33
CA TYR A 6 -7.58 19.21 14.14
C TYR A 6 -7.95 18.52 12.84
N GLN A 7 -7.00 18.37 11.96
CA GLN A 7 -7.19 17.64 10.71
C GLN A 7 -6.37 16.35 10.78
N PRO A 8 -7.03 15.20 10.74
CA PRO A 8 -6.30 13.93 10.71
C PRO A 8 -5.45 13.84 9.45
N VAL A 9 -4.23 13.37 9.64
CA VAL A 9 -3.25 13.27 8.55
C VAL A 9 -3.22 11.83 8.05
N ILE A 10 -3.27 11.66 6.73
CA ILE A 10 -3.15 10.35 6.10
C ILE A 10 -1.67 10.00 6.04
N GLN A 11 -1.32 8.85 6.61
CA GLN A 11 0.08 8.41 6.68
C GLN A 11 0.22 6.92 6.42
N VAL A 12 1.39 6.55 5.96
CA VAL A 12 1.80 5.16 5.82
C VAL A 12 2.44 4.73 7.14
N ILE A 13 2.00 3.60 7.65
CA ILE A 13 2.39 3.07 8.95
C ILE A 13 3.08 1.74 8.75
N LEU A 14 4.35 1.65 9.13
CA LEU A 14 5.09 0.40 9.13
C LEU A 14 4.98 -0.23 10.50
N LEU A 15 4.45 -1.45 10.55
CA LEU A 15 4.29 -2.21 11.77
C LEU A 15 5.53 -3.06 12.06
N LYS A 16 5.69 -3.46 13.31
CA LYS A 16 6.81 -4.32 13.72
C LYS A 16 6.83 -5.67 13.02
N ASN A 17 5.67 -6.16 12.58
CA ASN A 17 5.58 -7.41 11.82
C ASN A 17 5.90 -7.25 10.33
N GLN A 18 6.43 -6.10 9.91
CA GLN A 18 6.80 -5.77 8.54
C GLN A 18 5.61 -5.50 7.60
N GLU A 19 4.40 -5.44 8.12
CA GLU A 19 3.24 -5.05 7.32
C GLU A 19 3.13 -3.54 7.23
N TYR A 20 2.62 -3.04 6.10
CA TYR A 20 2.35 -1.64 5.86
C TYR A 20 0.85 -1.37 5.88
N LEU A 21 0.45 -0.34 6.61
CA LEU A 21 -0.91 0.19 6.58
C LEU A 21 -0.90 1.60 6.04
N ILE A 22 -2.05 2.06 5.54
CA ILE A 22 -2.30 3.47 5.26
C ILE A 22 -3.63 3.84 5.90
N ALA A 23 -3.66 4.97 6.59
CA ALA A 23 -4.83 5.40 7.36
C ALA A 23 -4.74 6.86 7.71
N GLN A 24 -5.87 7.45 8.08
CA GLN A 24 -5.85 8.69 8.86
C GLN A 24 -5.45 8.32 10.28
N ILE A 25 -4.40 8.91 10.79
CA ILE A 25 -3.89 8.59 12.13
C ILE A 25 -4.02 9.79 13.06
N GLU A 26 -4.49 9.52 14.26
CA GLU A 26 -4.56 10.48 15.33
C GLU A 26 -3.77 9.93 16.52
N GLU A 27 -2.69 10.60 16.86
CA GLU A 27 -1.90 10.26 18.03
C GLU A 27 -2.46 11.01 19.25
N ARG A 28 -2.52 10.32 20.38
CA ARG A 28 -3.00 10.88 21.63
C ARG A 28 -1.85 10.94 22.62
N GLU A 29 -1.54 12.14 23.09
CA GLU A 29 -0.40 12.38 23.99
C GLU A 29 -0.45 11.57 25.29
N GLU A 30 -1.65 11.34 25.81
CA GLU A 30 -1.84 10.67 27.09
C GLU A 30 -2.22 9.20 26.97
N SER A 31 -2.23 8.66 25.76
CA SER A 31 -2.66 7.28 25.53
C SER A 31 -1.56 6.49 24.84
N PRO A 32 -1.33 5.22 25.23
CA PRO A 32 -0.43 4.35 24.47
C PRO A 32 -1.03 3.89 23.15
N GLU A 33 -2.20 4.38 22.79
CA GLU A 33 -2.93 3.97 21.59
C GLU A 33 -3.08 5.13 20.61
N CYS A 34 -3.04 4.79 19.31
CA CYS A 34 -3.35 5.69 18.21
C CYS A 34 -4.71 5.33 17.65
N LEU A 35 -5.49 6.31 17.25
CA LEU A 35 -6.75 6.08 16.54
C LEU A 35 -6.48 6.08 15.05
N LEU A 36 -6.83 4.98 14.39
CA LEU A 36 -6.73 4.84 12.93
C LEU A 36 -8.12 4.91 12.34
N THR A 37 -8.32 5.80 11.38
CA THR A 37 -9.58 5.92 10.64
C THR A 37 -9.36 5.45 9.21
N ASN A 38 -10.25 4.58 8.74
CA ASN A 38 -10.21 3.93 7.44
C ASN A 38 -8.85 3.29 7.15
N PRO A 39 -8.37 2.38 8.02
CA PRO A 39 -7.09 1.72 7.77
C PRO A 39 -7.21 0.68 6.66
N TYR A 40 -6.20 0.64 5.80
CA TYR A 40 -6.05 -0.36 4.74
C TYR A 40 -4.66 -0.93 4.80
N ARG A 41 -4.55 -2.23 4.51
CA ARG A 41 -3.26 -2.88 4.36
C ARG A 41 -2.76 -2.66 2.93
N ILE A 42 -1.49 -2.33 2.80
CA ILE A 42 -0.83 -2.19 1.50
C ILE A 42 -0.18 -3.53 1.19
N THR A 43 -0.60 -4.18 0.11
CA THR A 43 -0.07 -5.48 -0.31
C THR A 43 0.59 -5.35 -1.66
N ASP A 44 1.80 -5.88 -1.79
CA ASP A 44 2.54 -5.86 -3.05
C ASP A 44 2.07 -6.99 -3.95
N LEU A 45 1.96 -6.67 -5.25
CA LEU A 45 1.70 -7.65 -6.30
C LEU A 45 2.76 -7.49 -7.38
N THR A 46 3.36 -8.60 -7.78
CA THR A 46 4.37 -8.61 -8.83
C THR A 46 3.91 -9.53 -9.97
N TYR A 47 3.96 -9.01 -11.18
CA TYR A 47 3.66 -9.78 -12.39
C TYR A 47 4.92 -9.93 -13.22
N TRP A 48 5.11 -11.12 -13.77
CA TRP A 48 6.25 -11.46 -14.61
C TRP A 48 5.75 -11.73 -16.03
N GLU A 49 6.34 -11.05 -17.01
CA GLU A 49 5.96 -11.22 -18.42
C GLU A 49 7.17 -11.57 -19.25
N HIS A 50 6.99 -12.53 -20.18
CA HIS A 50 7.98 -12.82 -21.19
C HIS A 50 7.63 -12.08 -22.47
N SER A 51 8.63 -11.61 -23.20
CA SER A 51 8.44 -10.75 -24.38
C SER A 51 7.63 -11.41 -25.52
N ASN A 52 7.52 -12.73 -25.52
CA ASN A 52 6.80 -13.48 -26.55
C ASN A 52 5.43 -13.99 -26.10
N VAL A 53 4.92 -13.55 -24.96
CA VAL A 53 3.62 -13.94 -24.43
C VAL A 53 2.72 -12.69 -24.32
N ASP A 54 1.47 -12.85 -24.73
CA ASP A 54 0.50 -11.76 -24.66
C ASP A 54 -0.10 -11.69 -23.25
N HIS A 55 0.07 -10.55 -22.58
CA HIS A 55 -0.30 -10.35 -21.18
C HIS A 55 -1.40 -9.32 -20.97
N LYS A 56 -2.22 -9.05 -21.95
CA LYS A 56 -3.21 -7.97 -21.90
C LYS A 56 -4.22 -8.05 -20.75
N ASN A 57 -4.32 -9.18 -20.04
CA ASN A 57 -5.38 -9.40 -19.05
C ASN A 57 -4.88 -9.85 -17.68
N VAL A 58 -3.61 -9.61 -17.35
CA VAL A 58 -3.04 -10.09 -16.10
C VAL A 58 -3.18 -9.10 -14.95
N HIS A 59 -3.59 -7.87 -15.23
CA HIS A 59 -3.62 -6.81 -14.23
C HIS A 59 -4.95 -6.75 -13.49
N ASP A 60 -4.87 -6.66 -12.14
CA ASP A 60 -6.01 -6.29 -11.34
C ASP A 60 -6.36 -4.83 -11.65
N PRO A 61 -7.59 -4.52 -12.15
CA PRO A 61 -7.94 -3.15 -12.49
C PRO A 61 -7.96 -2.22 -11.28
N ASN A 62 -7.98 -2.77 -10.06
CA ASN A 62 -7.96 -1.99 -8.83
C ASN A 62 -6.56 -1.81 -8.26
N ALA A 63 -5.53 -2.35 -8.91
CA ALA A 63 -4.16 -2.24 -8.43
C ALA A 63 -3.50 -0.96 -8.95
N LEU A 64 -2.60 -0.41 -8.14
CA LEU A 64 -1.80 0.75 -8.52
C LEU A 64 -0.44 0.30 -9.02
N PHE A 65 -0.09 0.71 -10.25
CA PHE A 65 1.23 0.45 -10.82
C PHE A 65 2.28 1.32 -10.13
N ILE A 66 3.37 0.71 -9.66
CA ILE A 66 4.42 1.44 -8.94
C ILE A 66 5.81 1.33 -9.57
N GLY A 67 6.02 0.39 -10.47
CA GLY A 67 7.32 0.29 -11.13
C GLY A 67 7.44 -0.90 -12.06
N GLU A 68 8.47 -0.85 -12.90
CA GLU A 68 8.75 -1.89 -13.88
C GLU A 68 10.25 -2.04 -14.02
N SER A 69 10.72 -3.28 -14.15
CA SER A 69 12.12 -3.59 -14.43
C SER A 69 12.20 -4.64 -15.54
N GLU A 70 13.30 -4.59 -16.31
CA GLU A 70 13.55 -5.54 -17.38
C GLU A 70 14.82 -6.33 -17.09
N GLU A 71 14.77 -7.64 -17.37
CA GLU A 71 15.95 -8.52 -17.34
C GLU A 71 16.00 -9.29 -18.65
N LYS A 72 17.21 -9.57 -19.12
CA LYS A 72 17.42 -10.38 -20.30
C LYS A 72 18.06 -11.70 -19.91
N GLU A 73 17.45 -12.80 -20.38
CA GLU A 73 17.92 -14.13 -20.14
C GLU A 73 18.03 -14.89 -21.46
N LEU A 74 18.80 -15.99 -21.45
CA LEU A 74 18.86 -16.88 -22.58
C LEU A 74 17.94 -18.07 -22.34
N ASP A 75 17.15 -18.44 -23.37
CA ASP A 75 16.33 -19.62 -23.31
C ASP A 75 17.16 -20.89 -23.58
N LYS A 76 16.50 -22.05 -23.64
CA LYS A 76 17.17 -23.34 -23.87
C LYS A 76 17.90 -23.41 -25.21
N ASP A 77 17.43 -22.65 -26.19
CA ASP A 77 18.00 -22.63 -27.54
C ASP A 77 19.05 -21.54 -27.72
N GLY A 78 19.39 -20.83 -26.64
CA GLY A 78 20.36 -19.75 -26.65
C GLY A 78 19.83 -18.41 -27.18
N ASN A 79 18.50 -18.29 -27.36
CA ASN A 79 17.86 -17.06 -27.80
C ASN A 79 17.63 -16.11 -26.63
N GLU A 80 17.79 -14.82 -26.87
CA GLU A 80 17.56 -13.80 -25.87
C GLU A 80 16.07 -13.62 -25.61
N VAL A 81 15.66 -13.71 -24.34
CA VAL A 81 14.29 -13.49 -23.89
C VAL A 81 14.30 -12.32 -22.91
N THR A 82 13.40 -11.37 -23.12
CA THR A 82 13.21 -10.26 -22.20
C THR A 82 12.15 -10.62 -21.18
N ILE A 83 12.48 -10.50 -19.89
CA ILE A 83 11.55 -10.71 -18.79
C ILE A 83 11.24 -9.34 -18.20
N ILE A 84 9.97 -9.00 -18.16
CA ILE A 84 9.49 -7.75 -17.61
C ILE A 84 8.81 -8.05 -16.27
N GLN A 85 9.29 -7.38 -15.21
CA GLN A 85 8.67 -7.44 -13.90
C GLN A 85 7.89 -6.15 -13.68
N SER A 86 6.59 -6.27 -13.44
CA SER A 86 5.73 -5.12 -13.14
C SER A 86 5.26 -5.21 -11.70
N ASP A 87 5.49 -4.16 -10.94
CA ASP A 87 5.14 -4.10 -9.52
C ASP A 87 3.92 -3.21 -9.32
N TYR A 88 2.98 -3.73 -8.54
CA TYR A 88 1.72 -3.06 -8.20
C TYR A 88 1.50 -3.16 -6.71
N ILE A 89 0.61 -2.31 -6.19
CA ILE A 89 0.07 -2.47 -4.85
C ILE A 89 -1.44 -2.53 -4.91
N VAL A 90 -2.04 -3.24 -3.95
CA VAL A 90 -3.48 -3.21 -3.71
C VAL A 90 -3.73 -2.81 -2.27
N LEU A 91 -4.87 -2.18 -2.03
CA LEU A 91 -5.31 -1.81 -0.69
C LEU A 91 -6.42 -2.76 -0.26
N GLN A 92 -6.25 -3.36 0.91
CA GLN A 92 -7.24 -4.26 1.51
C GLN A 92 -7.66 -3.69 2.85
N LYS A 93 -8.98 -3.68 3.09
CA LYS A 93 -9.51 -3.17 4.35
C LYS A 93 -8.85 -3.89 5.54
N PHE A 94 -8.45 -3.12 6.53
CA PHE A 94 -7.84 -3.63 7.76
C PHE A 94 -8.62 -3.10 8.98
N PRO A 95 -8.90 -3.90 9.99
CA PRO A 95 -8.74 -5.37 9.97
C PRO A 95 -9.82 -6.04 9.12
N LYS A 96 -9.59 -7.31 8.78
CA LYS A 96 -10.56 -8.10 8.02
C LYS A 96 -11.76 -8.50 8.89
N TYR A 97 -12.85 -8.87 8.24
CA TYR A 97 -14.03 -9.47 8.89
C TYR A 97 -14.78 -8.53 9.85
N THR A 98 -14.66 -7.23 9.64
CA THR A 98 -15.39 -6.24 10.41
C THR A 98 -15.78 -5.07 9.52
N ASN A 99 -16.85 -4.38 9.89
CA ASN A 99 -17.29 -3.15 9.20
C ASN A 99 -16.78 -1.90 9.93
N GLN A 100 -15.99 -2.07 10.98
CA GLN A 100 -15.44 -0.91 11.69
C GLN A 100 -14.53 -0.11 10.79
N THR A 101 -14.69 1.22 10.83
CA THR A 101 -13.85 2.16 10.09
C THR A 101 -12.83 2.84 10.98
N GLN A 102 -12.97 2.70 12.29
CA GLN A 102 -12.02 3.26 13.25
C GLN A 102 -11.57 2.16 14.21
N ILE A 103 -10.27 2.08 14.42
CA ILE A 103 -9.67 1.14 15.35
C ILE A 103 -8.60 1.83 16.19
N TYR A 104 -8.38 1.32 17.39
CA TYR A 104 -7.26 1.73 18.22
C TYR A 104 -6.11 0.74 18.02
N MET A 105 -4.92 1.28 17.82
CA MET A 105 -3.71 0.47 17.70
C MET A 105 -2.69 0.94 18.73
N ARG A 106 -2.02 -0.01 19.38
CA ARG A 106 -0.99 0.33 20.35
C ARG A 106 0.21 0.94 19.63
N ALA A 107 0.70 2.05 20.15
CA ALA A 107 1.88 2.70 19.59
C ALA A 107 3.11 1.78 19.58
N ASP A 108 3.17 0.83 20.53
CA ASP A 108 4.27 -0.15 20.60
C ASP A 108 4.34 -1.09 19.40
N ASP A 109 3.25 -1.25 18.66
CA ASP A 109 3.21 -2.11 17.47
C ASP A 109 3.67 -1.38 16.21
N ILE A 110 3.86 -0.07 16.31
CA ILE A 110 4.27 0.77 15.18
C ILE A 110 5.78 0.94 15.20
N LEU A 111 6.43 0.61 14.09
CA LEU A 111 7.86 0.83 13.93
C LEU A 111 8.16 2.25 13.46
N THR A 112 7.43 2.72 12.44
CA THR A 112 7.60 4.08 11.93
C THR A 112 6.35 4.55 11.18
N ILE A 113 6.22 5.86 11.09
CA ILE A 113 5.12 6.53 10.39
C ILE A 113 5.74 7.46 9.36
N CYS A 114 5.28 7.38 8.11
CA CYS A 114 5.83 8.14 7.00
C CYS A 114 4.72 8.81 6.18
N ASP A 115 5.07 9.85 5.48
CA ASP A 115 4.15 10.46 4.52
C ASP A 115 4.03 9.57 3.29
N PRO A 116 2.81 9.36 2.75
CA PRO A 116 2.65 8.60 1.52
C PRO A 116 3.19 9.38 0.32
N THR A 117 3.58 8.66 -0.73
CA THR A 117 3.83 9.30 -2.02
C THR A 117 2.50 9.85 -2.55
N TYR A 118 2.57 10.80 -3.47
CA TYR A 118 1.37 11.40 -4.02
C TYR A 118 0.46 10.37 -4.69
N SER A 119 1.03 9.44 -5.45
CA SER A 119 0.25 8.41 -6.15
C SER A 119 -0.44 7.46 -5.18
N VAL A 120 0.23 7.08 -4.09
CA VAL A 120 -0.36 6.22 -3.06
C VAL A 120 -1.46 6.95 -2.32
N LEU A 121 -1.25 8.22 -1.99
CA LEU A 121 -2.26 9.05 -1.33
C LEU A 121 -3.52 9.16 -2.19
N GLU A 122 -3.36 9.47 -3.48
CA GLU A 122 -4.49 9.59 -4.40
C GLU A 122 -5.25 8.26 -4.52
N TYR A 123 -4.51 7.16 -4.64
CA TYR A 123 -5.09 5.83 -4.71
C TYR A 123 -5.90 5.50 -3.46
N TYR A 124 -5.36 5.82 -2.28
CA TYR A 124 -6.05 5.60 -1.01
C TYR A 124 -7.33 6.44 -0.94
N GLN A 125 -7.27 7.70 -1.31
CA GLN A 125 -8.44 8.59 -1.28
C GLN A 125 -9.55 8.09 -2.20
N LYS A 126 -9.21 7.57 -3.36
CA LYS A 126 -10.19 6.97 -4.27
C LYS A 126 -10.78 5.67 -3.71
N THR A 127 -9.97 4.89 -3.03
CA THR A 127 -10.40 3.63 -2.44
C THR A 127 -11.37 3.85 -1.29
N VAL A 128 -11.10 4.82 -0.45
CA VAL A 128 -11.98 5.16 0.67
C VAL A 128 -13.29 5.79 0.17
N GLY A 129 -13.25 6.51 -0.92
CA GLY A 129 -14.42 7.17 -1.49
C GLY A 129 -14.50 8.63 -1.06
#